data_02722cdbc7ccf1a821e5e1f455593773
#
_entry.id   02722cdbc7ccf1a821e5e1f455593773
#
_cell.length_a   1.000
_cell.length_b   1.000
_cell.length_c   1.000
_cell.angle_alpha   90.00
_cell.angle_beta   90.00
_cell.angle_gamma   90.00
#
_symmetry.space_group_name_H-M   'P 1'
#
loop_
_entity.id
_entity.type
_entity.pdbx_description
1 polymer ?
#
loop_
_entity_poly.entity_id
_entity_poly.type
_entity_poly.pdbx_seq_one_letter_code
_entity_poly.pdbx_strand_id
1 'polypeptide(L)'
;MEDDCDIIIIGAGIAGTACALRCARAGLSVLLLERAEIPGSKNLSGGRLYTHALAELLPQFHLTAPLERRITHESLSLLTPDGVTTFSSLQPGGESWSVLRARFDPWLVAEAEKEGVECIPGATVDALYEENGRVCGVICGDDILCARYVVLAEGANSVLAERHGLVTRPAGEAMALGIKEVLSLETSAIEERFHLENNEGAALLFSGRICDDLPGGAFLYTNQQTLSLGIVCPLSSLTQSRVPASELLTRFKAHPAVRPLIKNTESLEYGAHLVPEGGLHSMPVQYAGNGWLLVGDALRSCVNTGISVRGMDMALTGAQAAAQTLISACQHREPQNLFPLYHHNVERSLLWDVLQRYQHVPALLQRPGWYRTWPALMQDISRDLWDQGDKPVPPLRQLFWHHLRRHGLWHLAGDVIRSLRCL
;
A
#
# COMPACT_ATOMS: atom_id res chain seq x y z
N MET A 1 -28.56 26.63 -3.14
CA MET A 1 -27.82 26.97 -1.91
C MET A 1 -26.52 27.65 -2.27
N GLU A 2 -26.04 28.58 -1.48
CA GLU A 2 -24.69 29.12 -1.64
C GLU A 2 -23.69 28.05 -1.18
N ASP A 3 -22.56 27.87 -1.88
CA ASP A 3 -21.56 26.88 -1.52
C ASP A 3 -20.80 27.35 -0.27
N ASP A 4 -20.65 26.48 0.74
CA ASP A 4 -19.89 26.77 1.98
C ASP A 4 -18.38 26.84 1.70
N CYS A 5 -17.91 26.04 0.73
CA CYS A 5 -16.52 26.03 0.27
C CYS A 5 -16.41 25.58 -1.19
N ASP A 6 -15.22 25.69 -1.79
CA ASP A 6 -14.99 25.18 -3.15
C ASP A 6 -14.98 23.65 -3.18
N ILE A 7 -14.34 23.01 -2.19
CA ILE A 7 -14.08 21.57 -2.19
C ILE A 7 -14.32 20.98 -0.79
N ILE A 8 -15.13 19.94 -0.72
CA ILE A 8 -15.21 19.04 0.45
C ILE A 8 -14.41 17.77 0.14
N ILE A 9 -13.54 17.34 1.06
CA ILE A 9 -12.77 16.09 0.96
C ILE A 9 -13.14 15.17 2.11
N ILE A 10 -13.55 13.95 1.81
CA ILE A 10 -14.00 12.94 2.77
C ILE A 10 -12.86 11.96 3.05
N GLY A 11 -12.22 12.10 4.21
CA GLY A 11 -11.11 11.28 4.68
C GLY A 11 -9.78 12.01 4.67
N ALA A 12 -9.20 12.23 5.86
CA ALA A 12 -7.88 12.86 6.08
C ALA A 12 -6.72 11.83 6.09
N GLY A 13 -6.81 10.81 5.23
CA GLY A 13 -5.68 9.95 4.90
C GLY A 13 -4.72 10.65 3.94
N ILE A 14 -3.63 9.98 3.58
CA ILE A 14 -2.56 10.54 2.73
C ILE A 14 -3.10 11.15 1.43
N ALA A 15 -4.01 10.47 0.73
CA ALA A 15 -4.56 10.94 -0.53
C ALA A 15 -5.43 12.19 -0.37
N GLY A 16 -6.39 12.16 0.58
CA GLY A 16 -7.27 13.28 0.83
C GLY A 16 -6.51 14.52 1.27
N THR A 17 -5.60 14.36 2.24
CA THR A 17 -4.79 15.47 2.76
C THR A 17 -3.85 16.06 1.69
N ALA A 18 -3.22 15.23 0.86
CA ALA A 18 -2.38 15.72 -0.23
C ALA A 18 -3.16 16.49 -1.29
N CYS A 19 -4.38 16.02 -1.61
CA CYS A 19 -5.30 16.73 -2.51
C CYS A 19 -5.72 18.08 -1.91
N ALA A 20 -6.11 18.09 -0.62
CA ALA A 20 -6.49 19.29 0.12
C ALA A 20 -5.38 20.34 0.11
N LEU A 21 -4.16 19.94 0.48
CA LEU A 21 -2.98 20.80 0.52
C LEU A 21 -2.71 21.47 -0.83
N ARG A 22 -2.75 20.70 -1.94
CA ARG A 22 -2.53 21.24 -3.28
C ARG A 22 -3.62 22.22 -3.70
N CYS A 23 -4.88 21.93 -3.39
CA CYS A 23 -6.01 22.79 -3.70
C CYS A 23 -5.95 24.11 -2.90
N ALA A 24 -5.66 24.05 -1.61
CA ALA A 24 -5.51 25.22 -0.76
C ALA A 24 -4.36 26.13 -1.21
N ARG A 25 -3.21 25.56 -1.57
CA ARG A 25 -2.10 26.34 -2.20
C ARG A 25 -2.48 27.06 -3.48
N ALA A 26 -3.47 26.57 -4.19
CA ALA A 26 -4.00 27.23 -5.38
C ALA A 26 -5.06 28.30 -5.05
N GLY A 27 -5.31 28.57 -3.77
CA GLY A 27 -6.25 29.59 -3.30
C GLY A 27 -7.71 29.12 -3.23
N LEU A 28 -7.97 27.80 -3.27
CA LEU A 28 -9.32 27.24 -3.10
C LEU A 28 -9.65 27.06 -1.63
N SER A 29 -10.91 27.31 -1.25
CA SER A 29 -11.43 26.97 0.09
C SER A 29 -11.69 25.46 0.18
N VAL A 30 -11.03 24.79 1.15
CA VAL A 30 -11.07 23.33 1.27
C VAL A 30 -11.47 22.93 2.67
N LEU A 31 -12.53 22.12 2.76
CA LEU A 31 -12.99 21.46 3.97
C LEU A 31 -12.61 19.98 3.93
N LEU A 32 -11.80 19.54 4.89
CA LEU A 32 -11.31 18.16 5.01
C LEU A 32 -12.01 17.48 6.21
N LEU A 33 -12.89 16.51 5.92
CA LEU A 33 -13.67 15.81 6.95
C LEU A 33 -13.04 14.47 7.29
N GLU A 34 -12.81 14.20 8.57
CA GLU A 34 -12.25 12.92 9.05
C GLU A 34 -13.10 12.36 10.19
N ARG A 35 -13.55 11.11 10.05
CA ARG A 35 -14.38 10.45 11.07
C ARG A 35 -13.65 10.09 12.36
N ALA A 36 -12.32 9.98 12.33
CA ALA A 36 -11.51 9.74 13.51
C ALA A 36 -11.21 11.06 14.23
N GLU A 37 -11.11 11.01 15.56
CA GLU A 37 -10.69 12.16 16.38
C GLU A 37 -9.25 12.60 16.07
N ILE A 38 -8.41 11.66 15.65
CA ILE A 38 -7.04 11.93 15.21
C ILE A 38 -6.86 11.32 13.82
N PRO A 39 -6.52 12.13 12.79
CA PRO A 39 -6.21 11.63 11.46
C PRO A 39 -5.18 10.51 11.50
N GLY A 40 -5.40 9.45 10.76
CA GLY A 40 -4.50 8.30 10.72
C GLY A 40 -4.67 7.26 11.84
N SER A 41 -5.37 7.56 12.94
CA SER A 41 -5.55 6.64 14.07
C SER A 41 -6.32 5.35 13.72
N LYS A 42 -7.13 5.38 12.69
CA LYS A 42 -7.85 4.19 12.15
C LYS A 42 -7.08 3.48 11.03
N ASN A 43 -5.93 4.00 10.63
CA ASN A 43 -5.09 3.39 9.62
C ASN A 43 -4.16 2.39 10.26
N LEU A 44 -3.86 1.32 9.54
CA LEU A 44 -2.88 0.35 9.96
C LEU A 44 -1.49 0.99 9.93
N SER A 45 -0.86 1.15 11.09
CA SER A 45 0.42 1.81 11.22
C SER A 45 1.58 0.95 10.70
N GLY A 46 2.69 1.61 10.39
CA GLY A 46 3.89 0.97 9.86
C GLY A 46 3.81 0.63 8.37
N GLY A 47 4.64 1.27 7.58
CA GLY A 47 4.73 1.03 6.15
C GLY A 47 6.00 1.60 5.56
N ARG A 48 6.19 1.35 4.26
CA ARG A 48 7.27 1.91 3.46
C ARG A 48 6.73 3.00 2.54
N LEU A 49 7.31 4.19 2.61
CA LEU A 49 6.98 5.32 1.77
C LEU A 49 8.13 5.57 0.77
N TYR A 50 7.84 5.54 -0.52
CA TYR A 50 8.70 6.09 -1.57
C TYR A 50 8.44 7.59 -1.66
N THR A 51 9.49 8.41 -1.54
CA THR A 51 9.34 9.83 -1.21
C THR A 51 9.23 10.77 -2.38
N HIS A 52 9.36 10.30 -3.63
CA HIS A 52 9.33 11.15 -4.83
C HIS A 52 8.09 12.05 -4.90
N ALA A 53 6.88 11.48 -4.73
CA ALA A 53 5.64 12.26 -4.77
C ALA A 53 5.46 13.19 -3.56
N LEU A 54 6.01 12.81 -2.39
CA LEU A 54 6.06 13.67 -1.22
C LEU A 54 7.03 14.85 -1.44
N ALA A 55 8.18 14.61 -2.06
CA ALA A 55 9.15 15.66 -2.41
C ALA A 55 8.59 16.71 -3.38
N GLU A 56 7.75 16.29 -4.32
CA GLU A 56 7.03 17.21 -5.20
C GLU A 56 5.97 18.03 -4.45
N LEU A 57 5.29 17.42 -3.48
CA LEU A 57 4.26 18.07 -2.68
C LEU A 57 4.88 19.02 -1.64
N LEU A 58 5.91 18.56 -0.95
CA LEU A 58 6.59 19.24 0.16
C LEU A 58 8.10 19.10 -0.03
N PRO A 59 8.77 19.97 -0.81
CA PRO A 59 10.20 19.83 -1.12
C PRO A 59 11.14 19.76 0.09
N GLN A 60 10.72 20.34 1.22
CA GLN A 60 11.50 20.35 2.46
C GLN A 60 10.97 19.32 3.50
N PHE A 61 10.20 18.32 3.08
CA PHE A 61 9.60 17.34 3.98
C PHE A 61 10.59 16.68 4.93
N HIS A 62 11.82 16.46 4.49
CA HIS A 62 12.89 15.83 5.29
C HIS A 62 13.28 16.59 6.56
N LEU A 63 12.91 17.87 6.68
CA LEU A 63 13.19 18.69 7.88
C LEU A 63 12.15 18.49 8.99
N THR A 64 10.91 18.13 8.62
CA THR A 64 9.78 18.13 9.57
C THR A 64 8.98 16.84 9.57
N ALA A 65 9.04 16.05 8.50
CA ALA A 65 8.28 14.81 8.42
C ALA A 65 8.75 13.78 9.45
N PRO A 66 7.84 13.13 10.18
CA PRO A 66 8.16 12.10 11.16
C PRO A 66 8.51 10.78 10.47
N LEU A 67 9.61 10.82 9.71
CA LEU A 67 10.18 9.65 9.08
C LEU A 67 10.89 8.78 10.11
N GLU A 68 10.82 7.47 9.96
CA GLU A 68 11.46 6.54 10.87
C GLU A 68 12.90 6.24 10.43
N ARG A 69 13.10 5.27 9.53
CA ARG A 69 14.45 4.94 9.03
C ARG A 69 14.48 4.95 7.49
N ARG A 70 15.59 5.41 6.94
CA ARG A 70 15.85 5.34 5.49
C ARG A 70 16.15 3.90 5.11
N ILE A 71 15.40 3.34 4.17
CA ILE A 71 15.60 1.95 3.74
C ILE A 71 16.82 1.88 2.84
N THR A 72 17.86 1.23 3.35
CA THR A 72 19.13 0.96 2.66
C THR A 72 19.37 -0.54 2.47
N HIS A 73 18.81 -1.38 3.35
CA HIS A 73 18.93 -2.83 3.30
C HIS A 73 17.60 -3.44 2.85
N GLU A 74 17.64 -4.16 1.75
CA GLU A 74 16.47 -4.83 1.19
C GLU A 74 16.71 -6.33 1.10
N SER A 75 15.71 -7.13 1.43
CA SER A 75 15.78 -8.57 1.21
C SER A 75 14.45 -9.17 0.78
N LEU A 76 14.52 -10.20 -0.04
CA LEU A 76 13.42 -11.08 -0.40
C LEU A 76 13.76 -12.49 0.08
N SER A 77 12.93 -13.01 0.97
CA SER A 77 13.07 -14.33 1.59
C SER A 77 12.00 -15.28 1.09
N LEU A 78 12.40 -16.41 0.57
CA LEU A 78 11.52 -17.49 0.13
C LEU A 78 11.42 -18.52 1.26
N LEU A 79 10.26 -18.59 1.90
CA LEU A 79 10.02 -19.46 3.06
C LEU A 79 9.52 -20.84 2.61
N THR A 80 10.13 -21.89 3.16
CA THR A 80 9.60 -23.26 3.21
C THR A 80 9.11 -23.55 4.63
N PRO A 81 8.54 -24.71 4.96
CA PRO A 81 8.05 -24.96 6.34
C PRO A 81 9.08 -24.77 7.44
N ASP A 82 10.34 -25.05 7.17
CA ASP A 82 11.44 -25.13 8.13
C ASP A 82 12.73 -24.43 7.68
N GLY A 83 12.73 -23.84 6.46
CA GLY A 83 13.91 -23.23 5.89
C GLY A 83 13.61 -21.90 5.18
N VAL A 84 14.67 -21.24 4.76
CA VAL A 84 14.62 -19.97 4.03
C VAL A 84 15.76 -19.82 3.05
N THR A 85 15.48 -19.29 1.87
CA THR A 85 16.51 -18.77 0.96
C THR A 85 16.28 -17.28 0.80
N THR A 86 17.30 -16.47 1.08
CA THR A 86 17.19 -15.00 1.09
C THR A 86 18.11 -14.38 0.05
N PHE A 87 17.57 -13.46 -0.72
CA PHE A 87 18.31 -12.54 -1.58
C PHE A 87 18.32 -11.17 -0.90
N SER A 88 19.50 -10.60 -0.71
CA SER A 88 19.65 -9.31 -0.06
C SER A 88 20.45 -8.34 -0.92
N SER A 89 20.16 -7.04 -0.76
CA SER A 89 20.83 -5.96 -1.47
C SER A 89 21.01 -4.77 -0.55
N LEU A 90 22.18 -4.14 -0.62
CA LEU A 90 22.48 -2.87 0.02
C LEU A 90 22.29 -1.74 -1.00
N GLN A 91 21.43 -0.77 -0.67
CA GLN A 91 21.05 0.36 -1.53
C GLN A 91 21.29 1.70 -0.81
N PRO A 92 22.54 2.19 -0.71
CA PRO A 92 22.85 3.39 0.08
C PRO A 92 22.12 4.65 -0.39
N GLY A 93 21.72 4.70 -1.67
CA GLY A 93 20.96 5.80 -2.28
C GLY A 93 19.45 5.64 -2.26
N GLY A 94 18.90 4.69 -1.49
CA GLY A 94 17.47 4.40 -1.48
C GLY A 94 16.60 5.63 -1.17
N GLU A 95 15.54 5.85 -1.96
CA GLU A 95 14.61 6.98 -1.83
C GLU A 95 13.29 6.52 -1.17
N SER A 96 13.40 5.69 -0.14
CA SER A 96 12.25 5.24 0.63
C SER A 96 12.55 5.18 2.12
N TRP A 97 11.50 5.34 2.91
CA TRP A 97 11.57 5.41 4.36
C TRP A 97 10.49 4.53 4.99
N SER A 98 10.79 3.96 6.14
CA SER A 98 9.75 3.45 7.00
C SER A 98 9.03 4.60 7.69
N VAL A 99 7.72 4.48 7.86
CA VAL A 99 6.86 5.49 8.49
C VAL A 99 5.81 4.82 9.36
N LEU A 100 5.43 5.51 10.44
CA LEU A 100 4.28 5.16 11.26
C LEU A 100 3.13 6.09 10.90
N ARG A 101 2.04 5.54 10.33
CA ARG A 101 0.87 6.29 9.87
C ARG A 101 0.22 7.11 10.99
N ALA A 102 0.24 6.60 12.22
CA ALA A 102 -0.25 7.30 13.39
C ALA A 102 0.50 8.61 13.71
N ARG A 103 1.72 8.79 13.15
CA ARG A 103 2.50 10.03 13.24
C ARG A 103 2.51 10.81 11.94
N PHE A 104 2.61 10.10 10.82
CA PHE A 104 2.75 10.70 9.50
C PHE A 104 1.47 11.39 9.04
N ASP A 105 0.32 10.75 9.21
CA ASP A 105 -0.97 11.32 8.75
C ASP A 105 -1.32 12.64 9.49
N PRO A 106 -1.22 12.73 10.84
CA PRO A 106 -1.45 14.00 11.54
C PRO A 106 -0.46 15.10 11.14
N TRP A 107 0.81 14.74 10.91
CA TRP A 107 1.80 15.70 10.42
C TRP A 107 1.42 16.26 9.05
N LEU A 108 0.99 15.41 8.12
CA LEU A 108 0.60 15.84 6.78
C LEU A 108 -0.65 16.75 6.82
N VAL A 109 -1.60 16.46 7.73
CA VAL A 109 -2.76 17.33 7.99
C VAL A 109 -2.30 18.68 8.50
N ALA A 110 -1.40 18.71 9.48
CA ALA A 110 -0.86 19.97 10.01
C ALA A 110 -0.14 20.80 8.94
N GLU A 111 0.54 20.16 7.97
CA GLU A 111 1.12 20.87 6.81
C GLU A 111 0.02 21.43 5.89
N ALA A 112 -1.10 20.72 5.72
CA ALA A 112 -2.22 21.20 4.93
C ALA A 112 -2.97 22.36 5.61
N GLU A 113 -3.13 22.33 6.92
CA GLU A 113 -3.73 23.42 7.72
C GLU A 113 -2.90 24.71 7.66
N LYS A 114 -1.57 24.64 7.59
CA LYS A 114 -0.70 25.80 7.37
C LYS A 114 -0.98 26.51 6.04
N GLU A 115 -1.50 25.79 5.07
CA GLU A 115 -1.87 26.33 3.75
C GLU A 115 -3.35 26.75 3.67
N GLY A 116 -4.08 26.70 4.79
CA GLY A 116 -5.46 27.15 4.90
C GLY A 116 -6.53 26.08 4.70
N VAL A 117 -6.17 24.80 4.77
CA VAL A 117 -7.16 23.71 4.82
C VAL A 117 -7.85 23.73 6.17
N GLU A 118 -9.18 23.71 6.19
CA GLU A 118 -9.97 23.49 7.40
C GLU A 118 -10.20 21.99 7.59
N CYS A 119 -9.56 21.39 8.61
CA CYS A 119 -9.74 19.99 8.93
C CYS A 119 -10.69 19.82 10.11
N ILE A 120 -11.77 19.03 9.94
CA ILE A 120 -12.73 18.71 11.02
C ILE A 120 -12.59 17.23 11.36
N PRO A 121 -11.82 16.89 12.42
CA PRO A 121 -11.76 15.53 12.94
C PRO A 121 -13.06 15.20 13.72
N GLY A 122 -13.37 13.90 13.85
CA GLY A 122 -14.59 13.41 14.47
C GLY A 122 -15.84 13.53 13.60
N ALA A 123 -15.74 14.15 12.41
CA ALA A 123 -16.86 14.36 11.50
C ALA A 123 -17.13 13.12 10.66
N THR A 124 -18.29 12.50 10.84
CA THR A 124 -18.73 11.37 10.00
C THR A 124 -19.67 11.87 8.92
N VAL A 125 -19.31 11.56 7.66
CA VAL A 125 -20.21 11.81 6.52
C VAL A 125 -21.14 10.62 6.35
N ASP A 126 -22.44 10.86 6.41
CA ASP A 126 -23.47 9.82 6.33
C ASP A 126 -23.91 9.54 4.90
N ALA A 127 -23.99 10.60 4.07
CA ALA A 127 -24.39 10.51 2.67
C ALA A 127 -23.80 11.66 1.83
N LEU A 128 -23.83 11.49 0.51
CA LEU A 128 -23.61 12.58 -0.43
C LEU A 128 -24.91 13.38 -0.59
N TYR A 129 -24.78 14.70 -0.69
CA TYR A 129 -25.89 15.58 -1.04
C TYR A 129 -25.94 15.80 -2.54
N GLU A 130 -27.06 15.47 -3.16
CA GLU A 130 -27.22 15.50 -4.62
C GLU A 130 -28.41 16.38 -5.03
N GLU A 131 -28.19 17.21 -6.03
CA GLU A 131 -29.24 17.99 -6.70
C GLU A 131 -29.16 17.79 -8.21
N ASN A 132 -30.28 17.48 -8.84
CA ASN A 132 -30.41 17.32 -10.29
C ASN A 132 -29.36 16.38 -10.92
N GLY A 133 -28.99 15.30 -10.22
CA GLY A 133 -28.00 14.32 -10.67
C GLY A 133 -26.54 14.80 -10.57
N ARG A 134 -26.30 15.80 -9.73
CA ARG A 134 -24.98 16.32 -9.39
C ARG A 134 -24.74 16.20 -7.88
N VAL A 135 -23.55 15.76 -7.49
CA VAL A 135 -23.09 15.85 -6.11
C VAL A 135 -22.71 17.31 -5.82
N CYS A 136 -23.39 17.88 -4.83
CA CYS A 136 -23.28 19.30 -4.45
C CYS A 136 -22.82 19.48 -3.01
N GLY A 137 -22.47 18.38 -2.31
CA GLY A 137 -22.06 18.45 -0.91
C GLY A 137 -22.18 17.11 -0.21
N VAL A 138 -22.25 17.18 1.12
CA VAL A 138 -22.33 16.03 2.02
C VAL A 138 -23.37 16.26 3.13
N ILE A 139 -23.84 15.17 3.71
CA ILE A 139 -24.74 15.16 4.86
C ILE A 139 -23.98 14.59 6.05
N CYS A 140 -23.92 15.35 7.15
CA CYS A 140 -23.27 14.99 8.41
C CYS A 140 -24.32 15.13 9.54
N GLY A 141 -24.96 14.04 9.96
CA GLY A 141 -26.08 14.10 10.89
C GLY A 141 -27.24 14.89 10.32
N ASP A 142 -27.60 15.99 10.97
CA ASP A 142 -28.70 16.90 10.55
C ASP A 142 -28.19 18.04 9.64
N ASP A 143 -26.88 18.18 9.47
CA ASP A 143 -26.29 19.29 8.72
C ASP A 143 -26.01 18.89 7.26
N ILE A 144 -26.25 19.83 6.34
CA ILE A 144 -25.90 19.74 4.94
C ILE A 144 -24.76 20.74 4.69
N LEU A 145 -23.61 20.25 4.24
CA LEU A 145 -22.47 21.07 3.84
C LEU A 145 -22.38 21.08 2.32
N CYS A 146 -22.42 22.26 1.71
CA CYS A 146 -22.45 22.43 0.27
C CYS A 146 -21.06 22.78 -0.28
N ALA A 147 -20.71 22.22 -1.45
CA ALA A 147 -19.47 22.54 -2.14
C ALA A 147 -19.61 22.38 -3.65
N ARG A 148 -18.77 23.08 -4.39
CA ARG A 148 -18.70 22.92 -5.84
C ARG A 148 -18.31 21.51 -6.24
N TYR A 149 -17.40 20.87 -5.48
CA TYR A 149 -16.92 19.52 -5.75
C TYR A 149 -16.67 18.73 -4.46
N VAL A 150 -16.89 17.43 -4.52
CA VAL A 150 -16.66 16.49 -3.42
C VAL A 150 -15.62 15.45 -3.83
N VAL A 151 -14.61 15.26 -2.98
CA VAL A 151 -13.55 14.25 -3.16
C VAL A 151 -13.80 13.11 -2.18
N LEU A 152 -13.95 11.88 -2.69
CA LEU A 152 -14.08 10.69 -1.86
C LEU A 152 -12.69 10.06 -1.67
N ALA A 153 -12.12 10.26 -0.49
CA ALA A 153 -10.83 9.70 -0.06
C ALA A 153 -11.01 8.66 1.06
N GLU A 154 -12.09 7.88 0.99
CA GLU A 154 -12.58 6.94 2.02
C GLU A 154 -11.69 5.71 2.25
N GLY A 155 -10.64 5.54 1.46
CA GLY A 155 -9.79 4.36 1.51
C GLY A 155 -10.43 3.13 0.84
N ALA A 156 -9.90 1.95 1.16
CA ALA A 156 -10.25 0.71 0.47
C ALA A 156 -11.71 0.24 0.66
N ASN A 157 -12.38 0.70 1.72
CA ASN A 157 -13.75 0.30 2.02
C ASN A 157 -14.80 1.00 1.14
N SER A 158 -14.54 2.23 0.70
CA SER A 158 -15.38 3.02 -0.23
C SER A 158 -16.89 2.96 0.03
N VAL A 159 -17.31 3.07 1.30
CA VAL A 159 -18.70 2.79 1.73
C VAL A 159 -19.69 3.78 1.14
N LEU A 160 -19.36 5.08 1.10
CA LEU A 160 -20.22 6.10 0.52
C LEU A 160 -20.31 5.92 -1.00
N ALA A 161 -19.18 5.73 -1.67
CA ALA A 161 -19.14 5.53 -3.12
C ALA A 161 -19.95 4.29 -3.54
N GLU A 162 -19.91 3.18 -2.77
CA GLU A 162 -20.73 1.99 -3.01
C GLU A 162 -22.23 2.25 -2.78
N ARG A 163 -22.58 2.93 -1.68
CA ARG A 163 -23.99 3.25 -1.35
C ARG A 163 -24.68 4.12 -2.39
N HIS A 164 -23.94 5.07 -2.95
CA HIS A 164 -24.42 5.96 -4.00
C HIS A 164 -24.30 5.38 -5.41
N GLY A 165 -23.88 4.10 -5.53
CA GLY A 165 -23.76 3.42 -6.82
C GLY A 165 -22.66 3.99 -7.74
N LEU A 166 -21.73 4.79 -7.18
CA LEU A 166 -20.62 5.40 -7.92
C LEU A 166 -19.56 4.36 -8.30
N VAL A 167 -19.39 3.33 -7.44
CA VAL A 167 -18.48 2.21 -7.68
C VAL A 167 -19.12 0.89 -7.29
N THR A 168 -18.63 -0.19 -7.88
CA THR A 168 -18.95 -1.57 -7.48
C THR A 168 -17.85 -2.13 -6.60
N ARG A 169 -18.21 -2.99 -5.65
CA ARG A 169 -17.22 -3.70 -4.82
C ARG A 169 -16.29 -4.54 -5.68
N PRO A 170 -14.96 -4.49 -5.50
CA PRO A 170 -14.03 -5.31 -6.25
C PRO A 170 -14.18 -6.79 -5.88
N ALA A 171 -13.80 -7.66 -6.83
CA ALA A 171 -13.74 -9.10 -6.58
C ALA A 171 -12.73 -9.43 -5.46
N GLY A 172 -12.97 -10.52 -4.74
CA GLY A 172 -12.10 -10.93 -3.62
C GLY A 172 -10.65 -11.23 -4.01
N GLU A 173 -10.39 -11.50 -5.29
CA GLU A 173 -9.03 -11.66 -5.84
C GLU A 173 -8.29 -10.33 -6.00
N ALA A 174 -9.02 -9.23 -6.16
CA ALA A 174 -8.48 -7.89 -6.29
C ALA A 174 -8.31 -7.17 -4.95
N MET A 175 -8.70 -7.80 -3.85
CA MET A 175 -8.60 -7.27 -2.49
C MET A 175 -7.77 -8.21 -1.63
N ALA A 176 -6.90 -7.64 -0.83
CA ALA A 176 -6.15 -8.36 0.18
C ALA A 176 -6.46 -7.83 1.58
N LEU A 177 -6.32 -8.68 2.59
CA LEU A 177 -6.31 -8.30 3.99
C LEU A 177 -4.86 -8.20 4.45
N GLY A 178 -4.45 -6.99 4.83
CA GLY A 178 -3.21 -6.75 5.54
C GLY A 178 -3.44 -6.85 7.04
N ILE A 179 -2.66 -7.69 7.73
CA ILE A 179 -2.65 -7.77 9.19
C ILE A 179 -1.26 -7.41 9.65
N LYS A 180 -1.16 -6.46 10.56
CA LYS A 180 0.12 -5.93 11.04
C LYS A 180 0.17 -5.81 12.55
N GLU A 181 1.41 -5.87 13.04
CA GLU A 181 1.79 -5.48 14.38
C GLU A 181 2.92 -4.45 14.32
N VAL A 182 2.91 -3.52 15.25
CA VAL A 182 4.08 -2.69 15.60
C VAL A 182 4.65 -3.26 16.88
N LEU A 183 5.88 -3.70 16.80
CA LEU A 183 6.59 -4.38 17.90
C LEU A 183 7.66 -3.47 18.47
N SER A 184 7.73 -3.32 19.81
CA SER A 184 8.79 -2.54 20.47
C SER A 184 10.14 -3.24 20.35
N LEU A 185 11.19 -2.49 20.09
CA LEU A 185 12.57 -2.98 20.12
C LEU A 185 13.52 -1.78 20.26
N GLU A 186 14.48 -1.88 21.16
CA GLU A 186 15.49 -0.84 21.38
C GLU A 186 16.33 -0.57 20.12
N THR A 187 16.67 0.69 19.90
CA THR A 187 17.44 1.16 18.72
C THR A 187 18.71 0.34 18.50
N SER A 188 19.52 0.13 19.54
CA SER A 188 20.76 -0.66 19.47
C SER A 188 20.49 -2.12 19.05
N ALA A 189 19.44 -2.72 19.58
CA ALA A 189 19.04 -4.08 19.22
C ALA A 189 18.55 -4.18 17.76
N ILE A 190 17.91 -3.14 17.23
CA ILE A 190 17.54 -3.05 15.81
C ILE A 190 18.82 -2.98 14.96
N GLU A 191 19.75 -2.09 15.29
CA GLU A 191 20.98 -1.89 14.54
C GLU A 191 21.85 -3.15 14.53
N GLU A 192 22.06 -3.78 15.68
CA GLU A 192 22.79 -5.05 15.78
C GLU A 192 22.13 -6.19 15.00
N ARG A 193 20.81 -6.35 15.18
CA ARG A 193 20.08 -7.50 14.63
C ARG A 193 19.92 -7.45 13.12
N PHE A 194 19.79 -6.26 12.56
CA PHE A 194 19.60 -6.04 11.13
C PHE A 194 20.87 -5.52 10.43
N HIS A 195 22.01 -5.46 11.14
CA HIS A 195 23.29 -4.99 10.62
C HIS A 195 23.21 -3.58 10.01
N LEU A 196 22.58 -2.66 10.75
CA LEU A 196 22.33 -1.29 10.34
C LEU A 196 23.27 -0.33 11.08
N GLU A 197 23.67 0.72 10.39
CA GLU A 197 24.28 1.87 11.00
C GLU A 197 23.22 2.94 11.32
N ASN A 198 23.66 4.06 11.93
CA ASN A 198 22.78 5.15 12.38
C ASN A 198 21.78 5.57 11.29
N ASN A 199 20.49 5.53 11.61
CA ASN A 199 19.37 5.91 10.75
C ASN A 199 19.18 5.07 9.48
N GLU A 200 19.99 4.05 9.25
CA GLU A 200 19.71 3.06 8.20
C GLU A 200 18.54 2.18 8.58
N GLY A 201 17.81 1.74 7.58
CA GLY A 201 16.64 0.91 7.72
C GLY A 201 16.69 -0.33 6.84
N ALA A 202 16.01 -1.37 7.31
CA ALA A 202 15.84 -2.62 6.58
C ALA A 202 14.38 -2.84 6.19
N ALA A 203 14.18 -3.30 4.96
CA ALA A 203 12.92 -3.81 4.44
C ALA A 203 13.08 -5.29 4.07
N LEU A 204 12.49 -6.16 4.86
CA LEU A 204 12.50 -7.59 4.64
C LEU A 204 11.13 -8.01 4.10
N LEU A 205 11.12 -8.60 2.92
CA LEU A 205 9.94 -9.13 2.26
C LEU A 205 9.99 -10.64 2.25
N PHE A 206 8.84 -11.28 2.42
CA PHE A 206 8.74 -12.72 2.51
C PHE A 206 7.66 -13.25 1.56
N SER A 207 7.99 -14.30 0.84
CA SER A 207 7.08 -15.06 0.01
C SER A 207 7.19 -16.55 0.35
N GLY A 208 6.30 -17.37 -0.15
CA GLY A 208 6.28 -18.80 0.12
C GLY A 208 5.16 -19.18 1.09
N ARG A 209 5.46 -19.96 2.11
CA ARG A 209 4.44 -20.52 3.00
C ARG A 209 3.93 -19.53 4.05
N ILE A 210 3.28 -18.48 3.59
CA ILE A 210 2.64 -17.47 4.45
C ILE A 210 1.15 -17.82 4.67
N CYS A 211 0.42 -18.09 3.59
CA CYS A 211 -1.02 -18.37 3.58
C CYS A 211 -1.30 -19.83 3.19
N ASP A 212 -0.71 -20.80 3.87
CA ASP A 212 -0.85 -22.25 3.58
C ASP A 212 -0.56 -22.62 2.12
N ASP A 213 0.56 -22.12 1.58
CA ASP A 213 0.97 -22.31 0.18
C ASP A 213 0.01 -21.66 -0.86
N LEU A 214 -0.89 -20.80 -0.43
CA LEU A 214 -1.75 -19.97 -1.27
C LEU A 214 -1.11 -18.58 -1.49
N PRO A 215 -1.58 -17.82 -2.47
CA PRO A 215 -1.14 -16.44 -2.68
C PRO A 215 -1.14 -15.60 -1.41
N GLY A 216 -0.07 -14.87 -1.17
CA GLY A 216 0.12 -14.00 -0.03
C GLY A 216 1.60 -13.71 0.20
N GLY A 217 1.87 -12.70 0.98
CA GLY A 217 3.22 -12.27 1.33
C GLY A 217 3.30 -11.76 2.75
N ALA A 218 4.52 -11.51 3.20
CA ALA A 218 4.75 -10.87 4.49
C ALA A 218 5.89 -9.87 4.40
N PHE A 219 6.00 -9.03 5.39
CA PHE A 219 7.04 -8.01 5.47
C PHE A 219 7.45 -7.73 6.91
N LEU A 220 8.67 -7.21 7.06
CA LEU A 220 9.18 -6.62 8.26
C LEU A 220 9.96 -5.36 7.89
N TYR A 221 9.60 -4.22 8.47
CA TYR A 221 10.32 -2.96 8.34
C TYR A 221 10.87 -2.53 9.69
N THR A 222 12.10 -2.04 9.72
CA THR A 222 12.69 -1.44 10.92
C THR A 222 12.27 0.03 11.02
N ASN A 223 11.86 0.46 12.21
CA ASN A 223 11.62 1.86 12.58
C ASN A 223 12.68 2.31 13.58
N GLN A 224 12.56 3.50 14.16
CA GLN A 224 13.54 4.03 15.13
C GLN A 224 13.66 3.14 16.37
N GLN A 225 12.52 2.81 16.99
CA GLN A 225 12.42 2.02 18.24
C GLN A 225 11.36 0.93 18.14
N THR A 226 10.98 0.56 16.94
CA THR A 226 9.97 -0.48 16.70
C THR A 226 10.25 -1.25 15.42
N LEU A 227 9.55 -2.37 15.26
CA LEU A 227 9.46 -3.12 14.01
C LEU A 227 8.02 -3.11 13.53
N SER A 228 7.80 -2.88 12.25
CA SER A 228 6.51 -3.07 11.61
C SER A 228 6.50 -4.42 10.92
N LEU A 229 5.74 -5.37 11.44
CA LEU A 229 5.64 -6.73 10.92
C LEU A 229 4.22 -7.00 10.43
N GLY A 230 4.05 -7.69 9.32
CA GLY A 230 2.71 -8.07 8.86
C GLY A 230 2.69 -9.11 7.76
N ILE A 231 1.49 -9.60 7.52
CA ILE A 231 1.14 -10.46 6.39
C ILE A 231 0.10 -9.75 5.52
N VAL A 232 0.12 -10.05 4.23
CA VAL A 232 -0.86 -9.57 3.25
C VAL A 232 -1.37 -10.77 2.48
N CYS A 233 -2.65 -11.08 2.63
CA CYS A 233 -3.27 -12.24 2.01
C CYS A 233 -4.49 -11.83 1.19
N PRO A 234 -4.58 -12.21 -0.10
CA PRO A 234 -5.80 -12.04 -0.89
C PRO A 234 -7.01 -12.65 -0.18
N LEU A 235 -8.17 -12.00 -0.25
CA LEU A 235 -9.39 -12.51 0.38
C LEU A 235 -9.78 -13.90 -0.17
N SER A 236 -9.49 -14.16 -1.43
CA SER A 236 -9.66 -15.49 -2.05
C SER A 236 -8.79 -16.56 -1.38
N SER A 237 -7.54 -16.23 -1.03
CA SER A 237 -6.64 -17.16 -0.31
C SER A 237 -7.13 -17.43 1.11
N LEU A 238 -7.58 -16.40 1.83
CA LEU A 238 -8.13 -16.56 3.19
C LEU A 238 -9.38 -17.44 3.20
N THR A 239 -10.25 -17.31 2.19
CA THR A 239 -11.43 -18.16 2.06
C THR A 239 -11.05 -19.62 1.77
N GLN A 240 -10.00 -19.85 0.99
CA GLN A 240 -9.54 -21.20 0.64
C GLN A 240 -8.76 -21.89 1.78
N SER A 241 -7.90 -21.16 2.50
CA SER A 241 -7.05 -21.72 3.56
C SER A 241 -7.86 -22.25 4.74
N ARG A 242 -9.04 -21.70 5.01
CA ARG A 242 -9.89 -21.99 6.18
C ARG A 242 -9.19 -21.73 7.52
N VAL A 243 -8.04 -21.10 7.51
CA VAL A 243 -7.28 -20.70 8.70
C VAL A 243 -7.58 -19.24 9.01
N PRO A 244 -7.91 -18.89 10.25
CA PRO A 244 -8.08 -17.50 10.64
C PRO A 244 -6.82 -16.67 10.31
N ALA A 245 -7.02 -15.47 9.82
CA ALA A 245 -5.91 -14.63 9.41
C ALA A 245 -4.94 -14.28 10.57
N SER A 246 -5.45 -14.16 11.80
CA SER A 246 -4.64 -14.01 13.02
C SER A 246 -3.73 -15.23 13.29
N GLU A 247 -4.22 -16.43 13.00
CA GLU A 247 -3.44 -17.66 13.11
C GLU A 247 -2.33 -17.72 12.06
N LEU A 248 -2.56 -17.25 10.83
CA LEU A 248 -1.52 -17.13 9.80
C LEU A 248 -0.38 -16.21 10.25
N LEU A 249 -0.72 -15.06 10.84
CA LEU A 249 0.29 -14.16 11.42
C LEU A 249 1.06 -14.83 12.56
N THR A 250 0.38 -15.56 13.43
CA THR A 250 1.02 -16.30 14.52
C THR A 250 2.00 -17.36 14.00
N ARG A 251 1.62 -18.11 12.96
CA ARG A 251 2.50 -19.09 12.31
C ARG A 251 3.69 -18.42 11.63
N PHE A 252 3.49 -17.29 10.97
CA PHE A 252 4.57 -16.51 10.38
C PHE A 252 5.58 -16.05 11.43
N LYS A 253 5.11 -15.51 12.57
CA LYS A 253 5.96 -15.10 13.70
C LYS A 253 6.73 -16.27 14.31
N ALA A 254 6.15 -17.46 14.32
CA ALA A 254 6.77 -18.69 14.86
C ALA A 254 7.80 -19.32 13.91
N HIS A 255 7.83 -18.92 12.64
CA HIS A 255 8.75 -19.48 11.64
C HIS A 255 10.23 -19.32 12.08
N PRO A 256 11.10 -20.36 11.93
CA PRO A 256 12.49 -20.31 12.36
C PRO A 256 13.30 -19.12 11.85
N ALA A 257 13.02 -18.66 10.64
CA ALA A 257 13.69 -17.48 10.04
C ALA A 257 13.17 -16.13 10.58
N VAL A 258 11.95 -16.09 11.15
CA VAL A 258 11.30 -14.84 11.61
C VAL A 258 11.44 -14.67 13.12
N ARG A 259 11.23 -15.75 13.87
CA ARG A 259 11.25 -15.74 15.34
C ARG A 259 12.49 -15.06 15.96
N PRO A 260 13.73 -15.28 15.47
CA PRO A 260 14.90 -14.58 16.00
C PRO A 260 14.87 -13.06 15.75
N LEU A 261 14.26 -12.62 14.64
CA LEU A 261 14.18 -11.20 14.29
C LEU A 261 13.27 -10.41 15.22
N ILE A 262 12.28 -11.07 15.82
CA ILE A 262 11.30 -10.45 16.73
C ILE A 262 11.44 -10.90 18.18
N LYS A 263 12.57 -11.51 18.52
CA LYS A 263 12.84 -11.95 19.91
C LYS A 263 12.92 -10.73 20.84
N ASN A 264 12.33 -10.86 22.04
CA ASN A 264 12.29 -9.83 23.08
C ASN A 264 11.57 -8.54 22.64
N THR A 265 10.52 -8.66 21.85
CA THR A 265 9.65 -7.54 21.45
C THR A 265 8.30 -7.68 22.14
N GLU A 266 7.63 -6.56 22.36
CA GLU A 266 6.25 -6.47 22.82
C GLU A 266 5.37 -5.86 21.73
N SER A 267 4.13 -6.34 21.60
CA SER A 267 3.17 -5.78 20.62
C SER A 267 2.60 -4.48 21.18
N LEU A 268 2.85 -3.38 20.49
CA LEU A 268 2.34 -2.03 20.82
C LEU A 268 1.04 -1.72 20.08
N GLU A 269 0.91 -2.23 18.86
CA GLU A 269 -0.23 -1.98 17.99
C GLU A 269 -0.50 -3.24 17.17
N TYR A 270 -1.78 -3.58 17.03
CA TYR A 270 -2.26 -4.66 16.18
C TYR A 270 -3.48 -4.18 15.40
N GLY A 271 -3.52 -4.46 14.12
CA GLY A 271 -4.65 -4.08 13.29
C GLY A 271 -4.73 -4.85 11.99
N ALA A 272 -5.88 -4.73 11.33
CA ALA A 272 -6.13 -5.31 10.03
C ALA A 272 -6.82 -4.28 9.12
N HIS A 273 -6.44 -4.27 7.85
CA HIS A 273 -6.97 -3.33 6.86
C HIS A 273 -7.08 -3.99 5.48
N LEU A 274 -8.10 -3.63 4.73
CA LEU A 274 -8.22 -4.03 3.34
C LEU A 274 -7.29 -3.20 2.45
N VAL A 275 -6.70 -3.86 1.45
CA VAL A 275 -5.81 -3.24 0.46
C VAL A 275 -6.28 -3.63 -0.93
N PRO A 276 -6.53 -2.68 -1.85
CA PRO A 276 -6.92 -2.98 -3.22
C PRO A 276 -5.68 -3.29 -4.07
N GLU A 277 -5.39 -4.57 -4.29
CA GLU A 277 -4.19 -5.04 -5.03
C GLU A 277 -4.49 -5.53 -6.45
N GLY A 278 -5.67 -5.28 -6.97
CA GLY A 278 -6.08 -5.75 -8.31
C GLY A 278 -5.43 -4.99 -9.47
N GLY A 279 -4.67 -3.92 -9.20
CA GLY A 279 -4.00 -3.11 -10.21
C GLY A 279 -4.97 -2.42 -11.18
N LEU A 280 -4.49 -2.11 -12.39
CA LEU A 280 -5.23 -1.35 -13.40
C LEU A 280 -6.63 -1.92 -13.69
N HIS A 281 -6.74 -3.25 -13.81
CA HIS A 281 -8.01 -3.90 -14.13
C HIS A 281 -9.06 -3.87 -13.00
N SER A 282 -8.67 -3.47 -11.79
CA SER A 282 -9.58 -3.30 -10.67
C SER A 282 -10.06 -1.87 -10.48
N MET A 283 -9.45 -0.90 -11.16
CA MET A 283 -9.90 0.49 -11.09
C MET A 283 -11.38 0.60 -11.49
N PRO A 284 -12.16 1.47 -10.84
CA PRO A 284 -13.52 1.74 -11.28
C PRO A 284 -13.53 2.23 -12.73
N VAL A 285 -14.51 1.80 -13.53
CA VAL A 285 -14.66 2.26 -14.91
C VAL A 285 -14.92 3.78 -14.93
N GLN A 286 -15.67 4.25 -13.96
CA GLN A 286 -15.95 5.67 -13.75
C GLN A 286 -15.51 6.01 -12.32
N TYR A 287 -14.54 6.89 -12.19
CA TYR A 287 -13.95 7.30 -10.91
C TYR A 287 -14.02 8.80 -10.66
N ALA A 288 -14.78 9.48 -11.49
CA ALA A 288 -15.23 10.85 -11.33
C ALA A 288 -16.52 11.07 -12.08
N GLY A 289 -17.24 12.11 -11.75
CA GLY A 289 -18.50 12.41 -12.38
C GLY A 289 -18.92 13.86 -12.15
N ASN A 290 -20.22 14.06 -12.13
CA ASN A 290 -20.81 15.38 -11.99
C ASN A 290 -20.70 15.82 -10.52
N GLY A 291 -19.72 16.66 -10.22
CA GLY A 291 -19.47 17.19 -8.88
C GLY A 291 -18.64 16.30 -7.95
N TRP A 292 -18.10 15.16 -8.38
CA TRP A 292 -17.34 14.24 -7.53
C TRP A 292 -16.17 13.57 -8.22
N LEU A 293 -15.18 13.15 -7.43
CA LEU A 293 -14.09 12.26 -7.85
C LEU A 293 -13.53 11.41 -6.70
N LEU A 294 -12.84 10.30 -7.04
CA LEU A 294 -12.19 9.38 -6.10
C LEU A 294 -10.69 9.58 -6.06
N VAL A 295 -10.06 9.37 -4.89
CA VAL A 295 -8.60 9.38 -4.74
C VAL A 295 -8.11 8.24 -3.83
N GLY A 296 -6.85 7.90 -3.93
CA GLY A 296 -6.19 6.89 -3.09
C GLY A 296 -6.79 5.49 -3.27
N ASP A 297 -6.96 4.76 -2.19
CA ASP A 297 -7.48 3.39 -2.25
C ASP A 297 -8.95 3.31 -2.68
N ALA A 298 -9.72 4.39 -2.55
CA ALA A 298 -11.05 4.49 -3.14
C ALA A 298 -11.00 4.47 -4.68
N LEU A 299 -9.96 5.07 -5.28
CA LEU A 299 -9.62 4.97 -6.71
C LEU A 299 -8.96 3.63 -7.06
N ARG A 300 -8.55 2.83 -6.06
CA ARG A 300 -7.75 1.60 -6.21
C ARG A 300 -6.37 1.87 -6.82
N SER A 301 -5.73 2.93 -6.33
CA SER A 301 -4.41 3.38 -6.79
C SER A 301 -3.23 2.53 -6.28
N CYS A 302 -3.47 1.58 -5.38
CA CYS A 302 -2.43 0.70 -4.86
C CYS A 302 -1.93 -0.27 -5.92
N VAL A 303 -0.61 -0.43 -6.01
CA VAL A 303 0.04 -1.29 -7.02
C VAL A 303 0.91 -2.33 -6.34
N ASN A 304 0.64 -3.61 -6.64
CA ASN A 304 1.54 -4.70 -6.31
C ASN A 304 2.51 -4.92 -7.48
N THR A 305 3.81 -4.72 -7.24
CA THR A 305 4.86 -4.87 -8.26
C THR A 305 5.38 -6.30 -8.40
N GLY A 306 4.82 -7.24 -7.61
CA GLY A 306 5.32 -8.61 -7.51
C GLY A 306 6.40 -8.80 -6.44
N ILE A 307 7.07 -7.73 -6.03
CA ILE A 307 8.08 -7.71 -4.96
C ILE A 307 7.60 -6.83 -3.81
N SER A 308 7.05 -5.67 -4.10
CA SER A 308 6.61 -4.68 -3.10
C SER A 308 5.21 -4.17 -3.43
N VAL A 309 4.49 -3.73 -2.40
CA VAL A 309 3.19 -3.07 -2.54
C VAL A 309 3.40 -1.56 -2.38
N ARG A 310 3.03 -0.80 -3.41
CA ARG A 310 3.12 0.66 -3.47
C ARG A 310 1.72 1.25 -3.29
N GLY A 311 1.43 1.75 -2.10
CA GLY A 311 0.13 2.38 -1.79
C GLY A 311 0.25 3.86 -1.50
N MET A 312 1.13 4.25 -0.56
CA MET A 312 1.21 5.62 -0.07
C MET A 312 1.70 6.61 -1.13
N ASP A 313 2.74 6.28 -1.85
CA ASP A 313 3.30 7.11 -2.93
C ASP A 313 2.36 7.19 -4.15
N MET A 314 1.68 6.10 -4.48
CA MET A 314 0.66 6.09 -5.53
C MET A 314 -0.58 6.91 -5.13
N ALA A 315 -0.95 6.87 -3.84
CA ALA A 315 -2.01 7.73 -3.30
C ALA A 315 -1.65 9.22 -3.39
N LEU A 316 -0.40 9.60 -3.08
CA LEU A 316 0.11 10.96 -3.25
C LEU A 316 0.09 11.40 -4.73
N THR A 317 0.55 10.53 -5.63
CA THR A 317 0.58 10.81 -7.07
C THR A 317 -0.83 10.99 -7.63
N GLY A 318 -1.77 10.10 -7.28
CA GLY A 318 -3.17 10.20 -7.69
C GLY A 318 -3.86 11.46 -7.14
N ALA A 319 -3.53 11.84 -5.90
CA ALA A 319 -4.04 13.06 -5.27
C ALA A 319 -3.57 14.33 -6.01
N GLN A 320 -2.35 14.34 -6.54
CA GLN A 320 -1.86 15.47 -7.34
C GLN A 320 -2.64 15.62 -8.66
N ALA A 321 -2.94 14.50 -9.34
CA ALA A 321 -3.77 14.51 -10.55
C ALA A 321 -5.21 15.00 -10.25
N ALA A 322 -5.78 14.58 -9.11
CA ALA A 322 -7.08 15.04 -8.65
C ALA A 322 -7.08 16.55 -8.35
N ALA A 323 -6.10 17.03 -7.60
CA ALA A 323 -5.99 18.46 -7.28
C ALA A 323 -5.83 19.31 -8.56
N GLN A 324 -5.01 18.88 -9.52
CA GLN A 324 -4.88 19.57 -10.81
C GLN A 324 -6.21 19.66 -11.55
N THR A 325 -7.01 18.59 -11.49
CA THR A 325 -8.36 18.55 -12.08
C THR A 325 -9.28 19.56 -11.41
N LEU A 326 -9.32 19.57 -10.08
CA LEU A 326 -10.18 20.45 -9.28
C LEU A 326 -9.80 21.92 -9.47
N ILE A 327 -8.50 22.25 -9.43
CA ILE A 327 -7.99 23.61 -9.66
C ILE A 327 -8.43 24.12 -11.04
N SER A 328 -8.26 23.30 -12.08
CA SER A 328 -8.69 23.66 -13.41
C SER A 328 -10.21 23.80 -13.51
N ALA A 329 -10.97 22.89 -12.90
CA ALA A 329 -12.44 22.93 -12.93
C ALA A 329 -13.00 24.13 -12.17
N CYS A 330 -12.38 24.56 -11.06
CA CYS A 330 -12.79 25.72 -10.29
C CYS A 330 -12.56 27.06 -11.02
N GLN A 331 -11.67 27.09 -12.01
CA GLN A 331 -11.47 28.27 -12.88
C GLN A 331 -12.66 28.51 -13.82
N HIS A 332 -13.48 27.51 -14.11
CA HIS A 332 -14.69 27.62 -14.90
C HIS A 332 -15.88 28.05 -14.03
N ARG A 333 -16.75 28.89 -14.58
CA ARG A 333 -17.92 29.42 -13.83
C ARG A 333 -18.98 28.35 -13.56
N GLU A 334 -19.15 27.40 -14.50
CA GLU A 334 -20.17 26.35 -14.38
C GLU A 334 -19.51 25.03 -13.94
N PRO A 335 -20.16 24.32 -13.01
CA PRO A 335 -19.73 23.00 -12.61
C PRO A 335 -19.75 22.03 -13.79
N GLN A 336 -18.72 21.20 -13.89
CA GLN A 336 -18.52 20.27 -15.02
C GLN A 336 -18.48 18.82 -14.54
N ASN A 337 -18.75 17.89 -15.46
CA ASN A 337 -18.40 16.51 -15.27
C ASN A 337 -16.87 16.40 -15.23
N LEU A 338 -16.33 15.99 -14.10
CA LEU A 338 -14.89 15.91 -13.86
C LEU A 338 -14.20 14.76 -14.60
N PHE A 339 -14.95 13.72 -15.01
CA PHE A 339 -14.35 12.49 -15.51
C PHE A 339 -13.40 12.69 -16.70
N PRO A 340 -13.73 13.43 -17.78
CA PRO A 340 -12.82 13.56 -18.92
C PRO A 340 -11.51 14.23 -18.55
N LEU A 341 -11.57 15.30 -17.74
CA LEU A 341 -10.39 16.04 -17.31
C LEU A 341 -9.56 15.23 -16.30
N TYR A 342 -10.22 14.57 -15.34
CA TYR A 342 -9.52 13.75 -14.35
C TYR A 342 -8.87 12.53 -14.99
N HIS A 343 -9.56 11.85 -15.90
CA HIS A 343 -9.00 10.74 -16.68
C HIS A 343 -7.73 11.15 -17.41
N HIS A 344 -7.79 12.28 -18.12
CA HIS A 344 -6.62 12.83 -18.82
C HIS A 344 -5.44 13.12 -17.87
N ASN A 345 -5.70 13.71 -16.68
CA ASN A 345 -4.65 14.01 -15.72
C ASN A 345 -4.08 12.74 -15.05
N VAL A 346 -4.91 11.73 -14.80
CA VAL A 346 -4.47 10.42 -14.29
C VAL A 346 -3.60 9.71 -15.33
N GLU A 347 -3.99 9.67 -16.60
CA GLU A 347 -3.21 9.03 -17.68
C GLU A 347 -1.83 9.66 -17.89
N ARG A 348 -1.65 10.91 -17.51
CA ARG A 348 -0.36 11.64 -17.61
C ARG A 348 0.46 11.55 -16.33
N SER A 349 -0.01 10.87 -15.31
CA SER A 349 0.66 10.75 -14.02
C SER A 349 1.51 9.48 -13.94
N LEU A 350 2.51 9.50 -13.07
CA LEU A 350 3.30 8.30 -12.74
C LEU A 350 2.40 7.15 -12.21
N LEU A 351 1.26 7.46 -11.59
CA LEU A 351 0.30 6.43 -11.17
C LEU A 351 -0.13 5.56 -12.35
N TRP A 352 -0.49 6.18 -13.48
CA TRP A 352 -0.93 5.45 -14.67
C TRP A 352 0.20 4.61 -15.28
N ASP A 353 1.39 5.20 -15.43
CA ASP A 353 2.54 4.48 -15.96
C ASP A 353 2.87 3.23 -15.13
N VAL A 354 2.82 3.35 -13.80
CA VAL A 354 3.07 2.24 -12.88
C VAL A 354 1.94 1.21 -12.96
N LEU A 355 0.67 1.64 -13.00
CA LEU A 355 -0.47 0.73 -13.15
C LEU A 355 -0.41 -0.04 -14.48
N GLN A 356 -0.10 0.62 -15.57
CA GLN A 356 0.08 -0.02 -16.88
C GLN A 356 1.26 -1.00 -16.88
N ARG A 357 2.39 -0.59 -16.31
CA ARG A 357 3.60 -1.42 -16.25
C ARG A 357 3.35 -2.74 -15.54
N TYR A 358 2.63 -2.72 -14.43
CA TYR A 358 2.39 -3.88 -13.59
C TYR A 358 0.98 -4.49 -13.71
N GLN A 359 0.22 -4.14 -14.75
CA GLN A 359 -1.18 -4.59 -14.93
C GLN A 359 -1.38 -6.10 -14.92
N HIS A 360 -0.37 -6.88 -15.31
CA HIS A 360 -0.43 -8.33 -15.37
C HIS A 360 0.11 -9.03 -14.11
N VAL A 361 0.70 -8.30 -13.19
CA VAL A 361 1.29 -8.85 -11.96
C VAL A 361 0.24 -9.49 -11.04
N PRO A 362 -0.95 -8.91 -10.82
CA PRO A 362 -1.97 -9.56 -10.00
C PRO A 362 -2.31 -10.99 -10.49
N ALA A 363 -2.47 -11.17 -11.80
CA ALA A 363 -2.74 -12.49 -12.39
C ALA A 363 -1.54 -13.45 -12.27
N LEU A 364 -0.31 -12.93 -12.37
CA LEU A 364 0.91 -13.70 -12.16
C LEU A 364 1.00 -14.22 -10.72
N LEU A 365 0.71 -13.37 -9.74
CA LEU A 365 0.76 -13.70 -8.31
C LEU A 365 -0.33 -14.68 -7.84
N GLN A 366 -1.37 -14.92 -8.62
CA GLN A 366 -2.36 -15.98 -8.31
C GLN A 366 -1.82 -17.41 -8.57
N ARG A 367 -0.63 -17.55 -9.13
CA ARG A 367 -0.07 -18.87 -9.47
C ARG A 367 0.56 -19.54 -8.23
N PRO A 368 0.12 -20.77 -7.87
CA PRO A 368 0.64 -21.46 -6.68
C PRO A 368 2.14 -21.76 -6.73
N GLY A 369 2.73 -21.82 -7.92
CA GLY A 369 4.16 -22.09 -8.11
C GLY A 369 5.07 -21.13 -7.35
N TRP A 370 4.68 -19.84 -7.23
CA TRP A 370 5.44 -18.81 -6.51
C TRP A 370 5.53 -19.06 -5.00
N TYR A 371 4.56 -19.78 -4.44
CA TYR A 371 4.45 -20.00 -3.00
C TYR A 371 4.86 -21.41 -2.57
N ARG A 372 4.95 -22.34 -3.52
CA ARG A 372 5.32 -23.75 -3.28
C ARG A 372 6.59 -24.16 -3.99
N THR A 373 6.56 -24.10 -5.33
CA THR A 373 7.58 -24.72 -6.18
C THR A 373 8.87 -23.94 -6.15
N TRP A 374 8.80 -22.61 -6.29
CA TRP A 374 9.99 -21.77 -6.29
C TRP A 374 10.70 -21.75 -4.93
N PRO A 375 10.03 -21.57 -3.78
CA PRO A 375 10.69 -21.67 -2.47
C PRO A 375 11.36 -23.03 -2.25
N ALA A 376 10.66 -24.13 -2.55
CA ALA A 376 11.20 -25.48 -2.39
C ALA A 376 12.41 -25.74 -3.31
N LEU A 377 12.34 -25.32 -4.58
CA LEU A 377 13.44 -25.43 -5.53
C LEU A 377 14.68 -24.69 -5.04
N MET A 378 14.52 -23.42 -4.61
CA MET A 378 15.64 -22.63 -4.13
C MET A 378 16.24 -23.19 -2.85
N GLN A 379 15.41 -23.71 -1.95
CA GLN A 379 15.84 -24.36 -0.71
C GLN A 379 16.63 -25.65 -1.01
N ASP A 380 16.14 -26.50 -1.92
CA ASP A 380 16.82 -27.77 -2.27
C ASP A 380 18.17 -27.48 -2.95
N ILE A 381 18.23 -26.54 -3.89
CA ILE A 381 19.49 -26.13 -4.53
C ILE A 381 20.46 -25.56 -3.48
N SER A 382 20.00 -24.68 -2.61
CA SER A 382 20.84 -24.09 -1.56
C SER A 382 21.38 -25.14 -0.60
N ARG A 383 20.54 -26.09 -0.18
CA ARG A 383 20.93 -27.18 0.71
C ARG A 383 22.07 -27.99 0.09
N ASP A 384 21.91 -28.44 -1.15
CA ASP A 384 22.90 -29.25 -1.82
C ASP A 384 24.21 -28.49 -2.11
N LEU A 385 24.16 -27.18 -2.31
CA LEU A 385 25.34 -26.34 -2.46
C LEU A 385 26.17 -26.20 -1.17
N TRP A 386 25.49 -26.15 -0.02
CA TRP A 386 26.13 -25.96 1.28
C TRP A 386 26.45 -27.27 2.00
N ASP A 387 25.87 -28.39 1.53
CA ASP A 387 26.19 -29.73 2.06
C ASP A 387 27.55 -30.19 1.56
N GLN A 388 28.58 -29.95 2.37
CA GLN A 388 29.98 -30.35 2.12
C GLN A 388 30.32 -31.67 2.83
N GLY A 389 29.46 -32.69 2.65
CA GLY A 389 29.65 -34.01 3.28
C GLY A 389 30.87 -34.79 2.77
N ASP A 390 30.82 -36.10 2.84
CA ASP A 390 31.90 -37.04 2.44
C ASP A 390 32.10 -37.17 0.93
N LYS A 391 31.25 -36.54 0.13
CA LYS A 391 31.29 -36.52 -1.34
C LYS A 391 31.35 -35.10 -1.87
N PRO A 392 32.09 -34.89 -2.99
CA PRO A 392 32.10 -33.57 -3.63
C PRO A 392 30.72 -33.20 -4.15
N VAL A 393 30.37 -31.92 -4.00
CA VAL A 393 29.13 -31.36 -4.57
C VAL A 393 29.14 -31.58 -6.09
N PRO A 394 28.04 -32.06 -6.68
CA PRO A 394 27.96 -32.24 -8.13
C PRO A 394 28.18 -30.91 -8.88
N PRO A 395 28.67 -30.93 -10.11
CA PRO A 395 28.78 -29.72 -10.91
C PRO A 395 27.44 -28.96 -10.96
N LEU A 396 27.47 -27.63 -10.82
CA LEU A 396 26.30 -26.77 -10.76
C LEU A 396 25.25 -27.08 -11.83
N ARG A 397 25.71 -27.33 -13.07
CA ARG A 397 24.84 -27.72 -14.18
C ARG A 397 24.03 -28.99 -13.88
N GLN A 398 24.64 -30.01 -13.29
CA GLN A 398 23.95 -31.26 -12.96
C GLN A 398 22.99 -31.08 -11.81
N LEU A 399 23.41 -30.36 -10.80
CA LEU A 399 22.59 -29.99 -9.63
C LEU A 399 21.32 -29.23 -10.06
N PHE A 400 21.47 -28.15 -10.84
CA PHE A 400 20.33 -27.37 -11.35
C PHE A 400 19.38 -28.24 -12.19
N TRP A 401 19.90 -29.03 -13.13
CA TRP A 401 19.07 -29.89 -13.96
C TRP A 401 18.36 -30.98 -13.17
N HIS A 402 18.97 -31.53 -12.12
CA HIS A 402 18.34 -32.49 -11.24
C HIS A 402 17.12 -31.89 -10.56
N HIS A 403 17.28 -30.74 -9.90
CA HIS A 403 16.20 -30.07 -9.17
C HIS A 403 15.12 -29.52 -10.09
N LEU A 404 15.47 -28.91 -11.21
CA LEU A 404 14.49 -28.44 -12.20
C LEU A 404 13.59 -29.57 -12.70
N ARG A 405 14.17 -30.76 -12.97
CA ARG A 405 13.36 -31.94 -13.38
C ARG A 405 12.47 -32.44 -12.24
N ARG A 406 12.98 -32.47 -11.01
CA ARG A 406 12.24 -32.91 -9.82
C ARG A 406 11.04 -32.02 -9.51
N HIS A 407 11.20 -30.70 -9.65
CA HIS A 407 10.17 -29.70 -9.35
C HIS A 407 9.25 -29.37 -10.56
N GLY A 408 9.45 -29.97 -11.70
CA GLY A 408 8.60 -29.81 -12.88
C GLY A 408 9.08 -28.73 -13.85
N LEU A 409 10.08 -29.07 -14.68
CA LEU A 409 10.75 -28.18 -15.62
C LEU A 409 9.79 -27.32 -16.47
N TRP A 410 8.72 -27.89 -16.99
CA TRP A 410 7.77 -27.19 -17.86
C TRP A 410 6.92 -26.15 -17.11
N HIS A 411 6.55 -26.43 -15.88
CA HIS A 411 5.84 -25.48 -15.04
C HIS A 411 6.73 -24.28 -14.69
N LEU A 412 7.97 -24.54 -14.26
CA LEU A 412 8.98 -23.52 -13.96
C LEU A 412 9.30 -22.66 -15.18
N ALA A 413 9.53 -23.28 -16.35
CA ALA A 413 9.75 -22.54 -17.60
C ALA A 413 8.56 -21.65 -17.96
N GLY A 414 7.33 -22.17 -17.80
CA GLY A 414 6.10 -21.39 -18.00
C GLY A 414 5.98 -20.20 -17.05
N ASP A 415 6.39 -20.34 -15.79
CA ASP A 415 6.40 -19.24 -14.84
C ASP A 415 7.45 -18.18 -15.20
N VAL A 416 8.67 -18.58 -15.57
CA VAL A 416 9.73 -17.65 -16.01
C VAL A 416 9.29 -16.86 -17.23
N ILE A 417 8.80 -17.53 -18.29
CA ILE A 417 8.37 -16.86 -19.53
C ILE A 417 7.27 -15.83 -19.26
N ARG A 418 6.32 -16.16 -18.39
CA ARG A 418 5.24 -15.23 -18.03
C ARG A 418 5.76 -14.07 -17.19
N SER A 419 6.67 -14.32 -16.24
CA SER A 419 7.28 -13.26 -15.43
C SER A 419 8.03 -12.25 -16.29
N LEU A 420 8.83 -12.73 -17.26
CA LEU A 420 9.54 -11.86 -18.21
C LEU A 420 8.61 -11.00 -19.08
N ARG A 421 7.35 -11.38 -19.21
CA ARG A 421 6.33 -10.58 -19.92
C ARG A 421 5.55 -9.63 -19.02
N CYS A 422 5.48 -9.92 -17.71
CA CYS A 422 4.67 -9.18 -16.75
C CYS A 422 5.49 -8.19 -15.90
N LEU A 423 6.76 -8.49 -15.67
CA LEU A 423 7.75 -7.69 -14.93
C LEU A 423 8.74 -7.02 -15.88
#